data_0030aa542f35f343d8662a6e0377fb9c
#
_entry.id   0030aa542f35f343d8662a6e0377fb9c
#
_cell.length_a   1.000
_cell.length_b   1.000
_cell.length_c   1.000
_cell.angle_alpha   90.00
_cell.angle_beta   90.00
_cell.angle_gamma   90.00
#
_symmetry.space_group_name_H-M   'P 1'
#
loop_
_entity.id
_entity.type
_entity.pdbx_description
1 polymer ?
#
loop_
_entity_poly.entity_id
_entity_poly.type
_entity_poly.pdbx_seq_one_letter_code
_entity_poly.pdbx_strand_id
1 'polypeptide(L)'
;MTDVINDAKAITVDGNKVTFEFNNPQPNALTVFSQWAVMPKHCLENVAPENFSADTFWQKPIGTGPFMVDTVKLGEYTILTRNPEYFIQGTGNIEKMYLYPSTDAGDENLLTNAMAGKIDYAFCKDSNQVQQLMTMDGFKVETVNVTFPRYIFINMFEK
;
A
#
# COMPACT_ATOMS: atom_id res chain seq x y z
N MET A 1 4.80 -3.46 15.96
CA MET A 1 5.77 -2.59 15.23
C MET A 1 6.55 -1.67 16.16
N THR A 2 5.91 -1.05 17.14
CA THR A 2 6.54 -0.15 18.13
C THR A 2 7.61 -0.84 19.00
N ASP A 3 7.46 -2.13 19.28
CA ASP A 3 8.36 -2.86 20.20
C ASP A 3 9.81 -2.92 19.71
N VAL A 4 10.03 -3.04 18.39
CA VAL A 4 11.38 -3.08 17.82
C VAL A 4 12.11 -1.73 17.99
N ILE A 5 11.39 -0.61 17.79
CA ILE A 5 11.98 0.72 18.00
C ILE A 5 12.18 1.01 19.48
N ASN A 6 11.24 0.61 20.34
CA ASN A 6 11.35 0.84 21.78
C ASN A 6 12.50 0.07 22.43
N ASP A 7 12.93 -1.06 21.82
CA ASP A 7 14.10 -1.81 22.27
C ASP A 7 15.44 -1.26 21.71
N ALA A 8 15.40 -0.26 20.84
CA ALA A 8 16.60 0.34 20.29
C ALA A 8 17.39 1.06 21.38
N LYS A 9 18.62 0.60 21.61
CA LYS A 9 19.60 1.21 22.53
C LYS A 9 20.22 2.46 21.90
N ALA A 10 20.53 2.38 20.60
CA ALA A 10 21.08 3.48 19.83
C ALA A 10 20.69 3.38 18.36
N ILE A 11 20.49 4.53 17.73
CA ILE A 11 20.32 4.66 16.28
C ILE A 11 21.35 5.67 15.81
N THR A 12 22.29 5.24 14.97
CA THR A 12 23.36 6.10 14.47
C THR A 12 23.29 6.20 12.93
N VAL A 13 23.63 7.36 12.41
CA VAL A 13 23.64 7.66 10.97
C VAL A 13 25.06 8.09 10.58
N ASP A 14 25.59 7.43 9.55
CA ASP A 14 26.88 7.76 8.95
C ASP A 14 26.72 7.75 7.42
N GLY A 15 26.64 8.93 6.82
CA GLY A 15 26.31 9.10 5.40
C GLY A 15 24.97 8.41 5.04
N ASN A 16 25.02 7.40 4.18
CA ASN A 16 23.86 6.62 3.75
C ASN A 16 23.63 5.35 4.59
N LYS A 17 24.37 5.18 5.68
CA LYS A 17 24.25 4.03 6.54
C LYS A 17 23.52 4.38 7.84
N VAL A 18 22.46 3.64 8.13
CA VAL A 18 21.75 3.70 9.41
C VAL A 18 22.03 2.42 10.18
N THR A 19 22.51 2.56 11.41
CA THR A 19 22.80 1.41 12.30
C THR A 19 21.86 1.45 13.49
N PHE A 20 21.17 0.33 13.71
CA PHE A 20 20.31 0.11 14.88
C PHE A 20 21.04 -0.85 15.84
N GLU A 21 21.24 -0.43 17.08
CA GLU A 21 21.73 -1.25 18.17
C GLU A 21 20.57 -1.53 19.13
N PHE A 22 20.30 -2.78 19.42
CA PHE A 22 19.19 -3.19 20.28
C PHE A 22 19.69 -3.68 21.64
N ASN A 23 18.87 -3.52 22.67
CA ASN A 23 19.15 -4.06 24.01
C ASN A 23 19.06 -5.60 24.02
N ASN A 24 18.14 -6.16 23.23
CA ASN A 24 17.90 -7.60 23.11
C ASN A 24 17.95 -8.04 21.65
N PRO A 25 18.25 -9.33 21.38
CA PRO A 25 18.15 -9.87 20.02
C PRO A 25 16.76 -9.65 19.40
N GLN A 26 16.71 -9.08 18.19
CA GLN A 26 15.46 -8.77 17.47
C GLN A 26 15.35 -9.65 16.20
N PRO A 27 14.89 -10.91 16.32
CA PRO A 27 14.87 -11.85 15.19
C PRO A 27 13.97 -11.37 14.05
N ASN A 28 12.96 -10.55 14.34
CA ASN A 28 12.00 -10.03 13.36
C ASN A 28 12.34 -8.64 12.84
N ALA A 29 13.49 -8.05 13.20
CA ALA A 29 13.83 -6.67 12.84
C ALA A 29 13.73 -6.40 11.33
N LEU A 30 14.28 -7.27 10.49
CA LEU A 30 14.24 -7.13 9.04
C LEU A 30 12.81 -7.15 8.49
N THR A 31 11.96 -8.04 9.01
CA THR A 31 10.55 -8.10 8.63
C THR A 31 9.80 -6.82 9.02
N VAL A 32 10.09 -6.29 10.21
CA VAL A 32 9.50 -5.03 10.66
C VAL A 32 9.98 -3.86 9.79
N PHE A 33 11.27 -3.76 9.53
CA PHE A 33 11.83 -2.69 8.69
C PHE A 33 11.35 -2.74 7.24
N SER A 34 11.12 -3.94 6.68
CA SER A 34 10.59 -4.08 5.32
C SER A 34 9.17 -3.52 5.15
N GLN A 35 8.44 -3.33 6.25
CA GLN A 35 7.08 -2.77 6.26
C GLN A 35 7.07 -1.25 6.51
N TRP A 36 8.22 -0.63 6.74
CA TRP A 36 8.27 0.80 7.01
C TRP A 36 8.38 1.61 5.72
N ALA A 37 7.52 2.60 5.62
CA ALA A 37 7.67 3.63 4.60
C ALA A 37 8.70 4.66 5.09
N VAL A 38 9.73 4.88 4.27
CA VAL A 38 10.73 5.94 4.54
C VAL A 38 10.13 7.28 4.12
N MET A 39 10.12 8.24 5.04
CA MET A 39 9.55 9.57 4.82
C MET A 39 10.63 10.58 4.40
N PRO A 40 10.34 11.49 3.45
CA PRO A 40 11.28 12.53 3.03
C PRO A 40 11.38 13.61 4.09
N LYS A 41 12.51 13.64 4.83
CA LYS A 41 12.74 14.60 5.91
C LYS A 41 12.55 16.06 5.45
N HIS A 42 13.10 16.41 4.31
CA HIS A 42 13.04 17.78 3.76
C HIS A 42 11.62 18.29 3.47
N CYS A 43 10.64 17.38 3.34
CA CYS A 43 9.24 17.74 3.15
C CYS A 43 8.46 17.80 4.47
N LEU A 44 8.82 16.96 5.44
CA LEU A 44 7.94 16.64 6.57
C LEU A 44 8.51 17.01 7.94
N GLU A 45 9.78 17.41 8.05
CA GLU A 45 10.42 17.68 9.34
C GLU A 45 9.79 18.83 10.15
N ASN A 46 9.12 19.76 9.48
CA ASN A 46 8.46 20.91 10.12
C ASN A 46 6.95 20.73 10.26
N VAL A 47 6.40 19.57 9.87
CA VAL A 47 4.98 19.28 9.99
C VAL A 47 4.72 18.74 11.40
N ALA A 48 3.86 19.45 12.15
CA ALA A 48 3.46 19.00 13.47
C ALA A 48 2.69 17.67 13.41
N PRO A 49 2.89 16.73 14.36
CA PRO A 49 2.28 15.41 14.32
C PRO A 49 0.76 15.42 14.15
N GLU A 50 0.08 16.37 14.79
CA GLU A 50 -1.37 16.57 14.70
C GLU A 50 -1.86 16.97 13.30
N ASN A 51 -1.01 17.62 12.50
CA ASN A 51 -1.32 18.09 11.16
C ASN A 51 -0.81 17.11 10.06
N PHE A 52 -0.08 16.08 10.46
CA PHE A 52 0.62 15.19 9.53
C PHE A 52 -0.32 14.56 8.51
N SER A 53 -1.47 14.04 8.93
CA SER A 53 -2.42 13.35 8.03
C SER A 53 -3.16 14.30 7.08
N ALA A 54 -3.23 15.60 7.43
CA ALA A 54 -3.91 16.63 6.64
C ALA A 54 -2.95 17.46 5.78
N ASP A 55 -1.63 17.20 5.86
CA ASP A 55 -0.63 17.98 5.14
C ASP A 55 -0.79 17.86 3.63
N THR A 56 -0.50 18.94 2.94
CA THR A 56 -0.57 19.03 1.46
C THR A 56 0.41 18.12 0.75
N PHE A 57 1.44 17.65 1.44
CA PHE A 57 2.37 16.63 0.94
C PHE A 57 1.62 15.41 0.39
N TRP A 58 0.52 15.00 1.02
CA TRP A 58 -0.25 13.82 0.62
C TRP A 58 -1.06 13.98 -0.68
N GLN A 59 -1.18 15.21 -1.18
CA GLN A 59 -1.79 15.45 -2.49
C GLN A 59 -0.84 15.08 -3.64
N LYS A 60 0.48 15.18 -3.41
CA LYS A 60 1.51 14.77 -4.36
C LYS A 60 2.74 14.25 -3.61
N PRO A 61 2.64 13.09 -2.97
CA PRO A 61 3.72 12.55 -2.16
C PRO A 61 4.92 12.14 -3.04
N ILE A 62 6.12 12.37 -2.49
CA ILE A 62 7.38 11.94 -3.10
C ILE A 62 7.76 10.60 -2.48
N GLY A 63 8.06 9.62 -3.32
CA GLY A 63 8.49 8.30 -2.92
C GLY A 63 9.67 7.80 -3.75
N THR A 64 10.26 6.69 -3.33
CA THR A 64 11.39 6.03 -4.01
C THR A 64 10.94 4.85 -4.88
N GLY A 65 9.64 4.69 -5.08
CA GLY A 65 9.05 3.60 -5.85
C GLY A 65 9.19 3.74 -7.36
N PRO A 66 8.80 2.70 -8.12
CA PRO A 66 8.87 2.69 -9.60
C PRO A 66 7.86 3.65 -10.25
N PHE A 67 6.91 4.16 -9.49
CA PHE A 67 5.91 5.12 -9.95
C PHE A 67 5.85 6.32 -9.02
N MET A 68 5.54 7.48 -9.60
CA MET A 68 5.30 8.75 -8.89
C MET A 68 3.82 9.11 -8.99
N VAL A 69 3.31 9.78 -7.96
CA VAL A 69 1.96 10.35 -8.00
C VAL A 69 1.97 11.58 -8.91
N ASP A 70 1.16 11.53 -9.95
CA ASP A 70 0.94 12.66 -10.87
C ASP A 70 -0.27 13.49 -10.44
N THR A 71 -1.42 12.84 -10.26
CA THR A 71 -2.68 13.49 -9.92
C THR A 71 -3.46 12.66 -8.90
N VAL A 72 -4.02 13.33 -7.90
CA VAL A 72 -5.00 12.74 -6.96
C VAL A 72 -6.32 13.48 -7.10
N LYS A 73 -7.38 12.76 -7.48
CA LYS A 73 -8.76 13.20 -7.37
C LYS A 73 -9.46 12.38 -6.30
N LEU A 74 -9.64 12.97 -5.14
CA LEU A 74 -10.24 12.27 -3.99
C LEU A 74 -11.62 11.72 -4.34
N GLY A 75 -11.80 10.41 -4.08
CA GLY A 75 -13.04 9.69 -4.36
C GLY A 75 -13.27 9.30 -5.83
N GLU A 76 -12.42 9.74 -6.76
CA GLU A 76 -12.55 9.39 -8.17
C GLU A 76 -11.43 8.48 -8.66
N TYR A 77 -10.17 8.98 -8.65
CA TYR A 77 -9.00 8.21 -9.10
C TYR A 77 -7.67 8.85 -8.66
N THR A 78 -6.62 8.07 -8.71
CA THR A 78 -5.23 8.53 -8.62
C THR A 78 -4.49 8.12 -9.88
N ILE A 79 -3.75 9.05 -10.46
CA ILE A 79 -2.87 8.79 -11.61
C ILE A 79 -1.44 8.65 -11.10
N LEU A 80 -0.81 7.54 -11.48
CA LEU A 80 0.61 7.30 -11.26
C LEU A 80 1.32 7.29 -12.61
N THR A 81 2.51 7.90 -12.66
CA THR A 81 3.41 7.88 -13.82
C THR A 81 4.72 7.19 -13.45
N ARG A 82 5.35 6.57 -14.42
CA ARG A 82 6.66 5.94 -14.23
C ARG A 82 7.66 6.93 -13.64
N ASN A 83 8.42 6.45 -12.65
CA ASN A 83 9.54 7.18 -12.07
C ASN A 83 10.81 6.92 -12.91
N PRO A 84 11.33 7.92 -13.67
CA PRO A 84 12.53 7.74 -14.46
C PRO A 84 13.79 7.56 -13.61
N GLU A 85 13.76 8.05 -12.36
CA GLU A 85 14.88 7.98 -11.40
C GLU A 85 14.80 6.73 -10.51
N TYR A 86 13.92 5.76 -10.84
CA TYR A 86 13.83 4.55 -10.05
C TYR A 86 15.14 3.75 -10.11
N PHE A 87 15.67 3.39 -8.94
CA PHE A 87 17.00 2.81 -8.77
C PHE A 87 17.16 1.39 -9.36
N ILE A 88 16.05 0.65 -9.60
CA ILE A 88 16.10 -0.65 -10.28
C ILE A 88 15.73 -0.44 -11.74
N GLN A 89 16.73 -0.53 -12.60
CA GLN A 89 16.57 -0.35 -14.04
C GLN A 89 15.91 -1.56 -14.70
N GLY A 90 15.21 -1.31 -15.83
CA GLY A 90 14.62 -2.37 -16.66
C GLY A 90 13.34 -3.00 -16.07
N THR A 91 12.75 -2.42 -15.04
CA THR A 91 11.52 -2.93 -14.45
C THR A 91 10.28 -2.34 -15.11
N GLY A 92 9.49 -3.24 -15.72
CA GLY A 92 8.13 -2.96 -16.21
C GLY A 92 8.06 -2.12 -17.49
N ASN A 93 6.92 -2.24 -18.19
CA ASN A 93 6.64 -1.54 -19.45
C ASN A 93 5.46 -0.56 -19.29
N ILE A 94 4.89 -0.43 -18.09
CA ILE A 94 3.76 0.44 -17.82
C ILE A 94 4.29 1.86 -17.60
N GLU A 95 3.80 2.81 -18.37
CA GLU A 95 4.15 4.23 -18.22
C GLU A 95 3.22 4.97 -17.29
N LYS A 96 1.94 4.59 -17.26
CA LYS A 96 0.89 5.24 -16.48
C LYS A 96 -0.09 4.23 -15.93
N MET A 97 -0.50 4.42 -14.68
CA MET A 97 -1.54 3.64 -14.02
C MET A 97 -2.65 4.57 -13.51
N TYR A 98 -3.88 4.13 -13.65
CA TYR A 98 -5.06 4.74 -13.05
C TYR A 98 -5.55 3.85 -11.91
N LEU A 99 -5.52 4.36 -10.70
CA LEU A 99 -6.01 3.66 -9.52
C LEU A 99 -7.40 4.20 -9.19
N TYR A 100 -8.40 3.36 -9.25
CA TYR A 100 -9.76 3.67 -8.83
C TYR A 100 -9.97 3.20 -7.38
N PRO A 101 -10.55 4.03 -6.51
CA PRO A 101 -10.82 3.61 -5.14
C PRO A 101 -11.86 2.50 -5.12
N SER A 102 -11.66 1.52 -4.25
CA SER A 102 -12.66 0.51 -3.90
C SER A 102 -13.12 0.73 -2.46
N THR A 103 -14.35 0.36 -2.15
CA THR A 103 -14.86 0.38 -0.77
C THR A 103 -14.57 -0.95 -0.07
N ASP A 104 -14.60 -0.95 1.27
CA ASP A 104 -14.43 -2.18 2.06
C ASP A 104 -15.52 -3.23 1.80
N ALA A 105 -16.70 -2.79 1.35
CA ALA A 105 -17.81 -3.65 0.95
C ALA A 105 -17.61 -4.35 -0.40
N GLY A 106 -16.54 -4.03 -1.11
CA GLY A 106 -16.27 -4.46 -2.48
C GLY A 106 -16.48 -3.30 -3.46
N ASP A 107 -16.07 -3.51 -4.70
CA ASP A 107 -16.30 -2.53 -5.76
C ASP A 107 -17.63 -2.83 -6.47
N GLU A 108 -18.68 -2.12 -6.08
CA GLU A 108 -19.99 -2.25 -6.72
C GLU A 108 -19.95 -1.91 -8.22
N ASN A 109 -18.97 -1.11 -8.63
CA ASN A 109 -18.77 -0.71 -10.02
C ASN A 109 -17.79 -1.61 -10.78
N LEU A 110 -17.25 -2.65 -10.16
CA LEU A 110 -16.24 -3.51 -10.76
C LEU A 110 -16.70 -4.09 -12.11
N LEU A 111 -17.88 -4.72 -12.13
CA LEU A 111 -18.41 -5.31 -13.35
C LEU A 111 -18.69 -4.25 -14.42
N THR A 112 -19.30 -3.13 -14.04
CA THR A 112 -19.61 -2.03 -14.97
C THR A 112 -18.33 -1.44 -15.56
N ASN A 113 -17.29 -1.24 -14.74
CA ASN A 113 -16.01 -0.73 -15.20
C ASN A 113 -15.24 -1.74 -16.04
N ALA A 114 -15.34 -3.03 -15.71
CA ALA A 114 -14.76 -4.11 -16.52
C ALA A 114 -15.43 -4.18 -17.90
N MET A 115 -16.78 -4.17 -17.95
CA MET A 115 -17.56 -4.16 -19.20
C MET A 115 -17.26 -2.92 -20.05
N ALA A 116 -16.98 -1.79 -19.42
CA ALA A 116 -16.62 -0.55 -20.10
C ALA A 116 -15.14 -0.51 -20.54
N GLY A 117 -14.35 -1.56 -20.30
CA GLY A 117 -12.93 -1.62 -20.63
C GLY A 117 -12.05 -0.62 -19.84
N LYS A 118 -12.49 -0.22 -18.65
CA LYS A 118 -11.77 0.75 -17.81
C LYS A 118 -10.79 0.09 -16.82
N ILE A 119 -10.87 -1.23 -16.67
CA ILE A 119 -10.09 -1.97 -15.67
C ILE A 119 -9.31 -3.07 -16.36
N ASP A 120 -8.00 -3.07 -16.17
CA ASP A 120 -7.09 -4.13 -16.62
C ASP A 120 -6.79 -5.12 -15.49
N TYR A 121 -6.89 -4.66 -14.23
CA TYR A 121 -6.61 -5.47 -13.04
C TYR A 121 -7.51 -5.05 -11.89
N ALA A 122 -8.09 -6.01 -11.19
CA ALA A 122 -8.85 -5.76 -9.97
C ALA A 122 -8.78 -6.94 -9.01
N PHE A 123 -8.98 -6.65 -7.72
CA PHE A 123 -9.10 -7.66 -6.67
C PHE A 123 -10.58 -7.81 -6.31
N CYS A 124 -11.15 -8.97 -6.64
CA CYS A 124 -12.57 -9.26 -6.38
C CYS A 124 -12.72 -10.18 -5.18
N LYS A 125 -13.59 -9.79 -4.23
CA LYS A 125 -13.91 -10.58 -3.02
C LYS A 125 -15.30 -11.24 -3.10
N ASP A 126 -16.15 -10.76 -3.99
CA ASP A 126 -17.52 -11.26 -4.15
C ASP A 126 -17.58 -12.43 -5.11
N SER A 127 -18.13 -13.56 -4.66
CA SER A 127 -18.20 -14.80 -5.45
C SER A 127 -19.14 -14.68 -6.66
N ASN A 128 -20.20 -13.87 -6.59
CA ASN A 128 -21.12 -13.68 -7.71
C ASN A 128 -20.47 -12.84 -8.80
N GLN A 129 -19.73 -11.78 -8.42
CA GLN A 129 -18.97 -10.99 -9.37
C GLN A 129 -17.86 -11.83 -10.03
N VAL A 130 -17.17 -12.68 -9.26
CA VAL A 130 -16.18 -13.62 -9.80
C VAL A 130 -16.79 -14.52 -10.86
N GLN A 131 -17.97 -15.11 -10.61
CA GLN A 131 -18.66 -15.95 -11.57
C GLN A 131 -19.01 -15.20 -12.86
N GLN A 132 -19.47 -13.96 -12.76
CA GLN A 132 -19.76 -13.13 -13.91
C GLN A 132 -18.51 -12.78 -14.71
N LEU A 133 -17.41 -12.39 -14.02
CA LEU A 133 -16.13 -12.10 -14.67
C LEU A 133 -15.54 -13.32 -15.41
N MET A 134 -15.74 -14.54 -14.88
CA MET A 134 -15.32 -15.79 -15.54
C MET A 134 -16.03 -16.04 -16.87
N THR A 135 -17.22 -15.46 -17.07
CA THR A 135 -17.98 -15.61 -18.30
C THR A 135 -17.72 -14.50 -19.32
N MET A 136 -16.93 -13.48 -18.94
CA MET A 136 -16.64 -12.34 -19.82
C MET A 136 -15.38 -12.61 -20.64
N ASP A 137 -15.46 -12.35 -21.93
CA ASP A 137 -14.32 -12.42 -22.83
C ASP A 137 -13.24 -11.37 -22.45
N GLY A 138 -11.97 -11.76 -22.57
CA GLY A 138 -10.85 -10.88 -22.34
C GLY A 138 -10.38 -10.80 -20.86
N PHE A 139 -11.10 -11.45 -19.93
CA PHE A 139 -10.68 -11.51 -18.52
C PHE A 139 -10.17 -12.89 -18.12
N LYS A 140 -9.08 -12.89 -17.35
CA LYS A 140 -8.57 -14.08 -16.67
C LYS A 140 -8.80 -13.92 -15.18
N VAL A 141 -9.52 -14.85 -14.58
CA VAL A 141 -9.75 -14.88 -13.13
C VAL A 141 -8.82 -15.91 -12.50
N GLU A 142 -8.02 -15.46 -11.54
CA GLU A 142 -7.14 -16.31 -10.75
C GLU A 142 -7.53 -16.25 -9.27
N THR A 143 -7.60 -17.41 -8.63
CA THR A 143 -7.85 -17.50 -7.20
C THR A 143 -6.53 -17.44 -6.44
N VAL A 144 -6.43 -16.46 -5.54
CA VAL A 144 -5.29 -16.33 -4.63
C VAL A 144 -5.70 -16.81 -3.24
N ASN A 145 -4.99 -17.81 -2.73
CA ASN A 145 -5.18 -18.25 -1.35
C ASN A 145 -4.51 -17.26 -0.40
N VAL A 146 -5.32 -16.59 0.40
CA VAL A 146 -4.86 -15.71 1.46
C VAL A 146 -5.06 -16.39 2.81
N THR A 147 -4.03 -16.40 3.64
CA THR A 147 -4.07 -17.00 4.97
C THR A 147 -4.60 -15.97 5.97
N PHE A 148 -5.90 -15.66 5.87
CA PHE A 148 -6.58 -14.87 6.90
C PHE A 148 -7.40 -15.81 7.77
N PRO A 149 -7.02 -16.04 9.02
CA PRO A 149 -7.84 -16.80 9.95
C PRO A 149 -9.09 -15.97 10.29
N ARG A 150 -10.26 -16.62 10.27
CA ARG A 150 -11.50 -16.04 10.78
C ARG A 150 -11.72 -16.54 12.20
N TYR A 151 -11.95 -15.64 13.12
CA TYR A 151 -12.19 -15.96 14.52
C TYR A 151 -13.62 -15.59 14.90
N ILE A 152 -14.22 -16.43 15.74
CA ILE A 152 -15.43 -16.08 16.47
C ILE A 152 -14.99 -15.90 17.91
N PHE A 153 -15.15 -14.69 18.44
CA PHE A 153 -14.89 -14.40 19.84
C PHE A 153 -16.19 -14.56 20.63
N ILE A 154 -16.18 -15.48 21.56
CA ILE A 154 -17.30 -15.68 22.50
C ILE A 154 -16.93 -14.95 23.78
N ASN A 155 -17.69 -13.94 24.16
CA ASN A 155 -17.51 -13.29 25.46
C ASN A 155 -17.98 -14.21 26.58
N MET A 156 -17.04 -14.79 27.33
CA MET A 156 -17.35 -15.67 28.46
C MET A 156 -17.40 -14.95 29.82
N PHE A 157 -17.18 -13.64 29.83
CA PHE A 157 -17.09 -12.84 31.06
C PHE A 157 -18.36 -12.05 31.39
N GLU A 158 -19.29 -11.93 30.44
CA GLU A 158 -20.62 -11.39 30.71
C GLU A 158 -21.59 -12.53 31.08
N LYS A 159 -22.24 -12.35 32.24
CA LYS A 159 -23.31 -13.22 32.72
C LYS A 159 -24.66 -12.61 32.36
#